data_0c8eaf1faf907b43e41d50535199519c
#
_entry.id   0c8eaf1faf907b43e41d50535199519c
#
_cell.length_a   1.000
_cell.length_b   1.000
_cell.length_c   1.000
_cell.angle_alpha   90.00
_cell.angle_beta   90.00
_cell.angle_gamma   90.00
#
_symmetry.space_group_name_H-M   'P 1'
#
loop_
_entity.id
_entity.type
_entity.pdbx_description
1 polymer ?
#
loop_
_entity_poly.entity_id
_entity_poly.type
_entity_poly.pdbx_seq_one_letter_code
_entity_poly.pdbx_strand_id
1 'polypeptide(L)'
;SVIVGETFVSDTDFAAGQRATGAIAGVDENLLRERRQLDAVTRESLWAALAGLATGKRISAVGNAVETVVTENALINGWEAGIIEEFVGHGIGTKMHMPPDVLNYNVRGIQARLKPGMVLAVEPMLTRGDIASQTDDDEWTVRTVDGRDAAHWEHSIAITEDGVSVLTARDGGVA
;
A
#
# COMPACT_ATOMS: atom_id res chain seq x y z
N SER A 1 -1.29 -3.01 -8.21
CA SER A 1 0.11 -2.74 -7.86
C SER A 1 0.82 -2.13 -9.05
N VAL A 2 1.44 -0.98 -8.90
CA VAL A 2 2.31 -0.39 -9.91
C VAL A 2 3.73 -0.49 -9.37
N ILE A 3 4.50 -1.44 -9.89
CA ILE A 3 5.95 -1.46 -9.67
C ILE A 3 6.53 -0.51 -10.71
N VAL A 4 6.99 0.66 -10.30
CA VAL A 4 7.65 1.62 -11.17
C VAL A 4 9.10 1.18 -11.40
N GLY A 5 9.30 0.44 -12.45
CA GLY A 5 10.56 -0.05 -13.00
C GLY A 5 10.23 -0.79 -14.29
N GLU A 6 11.08 -0.77 -15.28
CA GLU A 6 10.87 -1.10 -16.71
C GLU A 6 10.12 -2.41 -17.09
N THR A 7 9.34 -3.03 -16.20
CA THR A 7 8.54 -4.22 -16.56
C THR A 7 7.16 -4.17 -15.90
N PHE A 8 6.14 -3.90 -16.69
CA PHE A 8 4.74 -4.06 -16.32
C PHE A 8 4.40 -5.54 -16.21
N VAL A 9 3.88 -5.98 -15.04
CA VAL A 9 3.09 -7.20 -14.92
C VAL A 9 1.67 -6.77 -14.56
N SER A 10 0.71 -6.90 -15.47
CA SER A 10 -0.68 -6.56 -15.22
C SER A 10 -1.36 -7.62 -14.35
N ASP A 11 -2.32 -7.23 -13.50
CA ASP A 11 -3.13 -8.15 -12.69
C ASP A 11 -3.90 -9.21 -13.52
N THR A 12 -4.10 -8.98 -14.82
CA THR A 12 -4.70 -9.93 -15.74
C THR A 12 -3.82 -11.16 -15.99
N ASP A 13 -2.49 -11.03 -15.90
CA ASP A 13 -1.55 -12.14 -16.07
C ASP A 13 -1.47 -13.02 -14.81
N PHE A 14 -1.73 -12.48 -13.64
CA PHE A 14 -1.82 -13.23 -12.39
C PHE A 14 -3.10 -14.10 -12.31
N ALA A 15 -4.21 -13.63 -12.87
CA ALA A 15 -5.48 -14.35 -12.86
C ALA A 15 -5.51 -15.57 -13.80
N ALA A 16 -4.62 -15.62 -14.79
CA ALA A 16 -4.56 -16.69 -15.79
C ALA A 16 -3.69 -17.88 -15.37
N GLY A 17 -3.05 -17.86 -14.19
CA GLY A 17 -2.19 -18.94 -13.71
C GLY A 17 -0.94 -19.17 -14.58
N GLN A 18 -0.67 -18.31 -15.53
CA GLN A 18 0.52 -18.36 -16.36
C GLN A 18 1.69 -17.73 -15.60
N ARG A 19 2.44 -18.56 -14.88
CA ARG A 19 3.80 -18.19 -14.51
C ARG A 19 4.57 -18.00 -15.81
N ALA A 20 5.05 -16.80 -16.06
CA ALA A 20 6.10 -16.58 -17.04
C ALA A 20 7.35 -17.35 -16.55
N THR A 21 7.50 -18.60 -16.99
CA THR A 21 8.63 -19.46 -16.67
C THR A 21 9.82 -19.24 -17.61
N GLY A 22 9.84 -18.13 -18.33
CA GLY A 22 10.98 -17.68 -19.12
C GLY A 22 11.90 -16.84 -18.25
N ALA A 23 13.12 -17.33 -17.98
CA ALA A 23 14.18 -16.44 -17.52
C ALA A 23 14.37 -15.32 -18.54
N ILE A 24 13.99 -14.08 -18.18
CA ILE A 24 14.29 -12.91 -19.00
C ILE A 24 15.81 -12.75 -18.94
N ALA A 25 16.48 -13.04 -20.05
CA ALA A 25 17.93 -12.97 -20.14
C ALA A 25 18.38 -11.55 -19.79
N GLY A 26 19.24 -11.41 -18.76
CA GLY A 26 19.81 -10.14 -18.34
C GLY A 26 19.18 -9.47 -17.12
N VAL A 27 18.19 -10.07 -16.48
CA VAL A 27 17.62 -9.51 -15.24
C VAL A 27 18.45 -9.95 -14.04
N ASP A 28 18.86 -8.99 -13.21
CA ASP A 28 19.51 -9.27 -11.93
C ASP A 28 18.54 -9.95 -10.96
N GLU A 29 18.81 -11.23 -10.64
CA GLU A 29 17.97 -12.01 -9.75
C GLU A 29 17.89 -11.41 -8.33
N ASN A 30 18.93 -10.69 -7.89
CA ASN A 30 18.91 -9.98 -6.62
C ASN A 30 17.91 -8.83 -6.65
N LEU A 31 17.93 -8.04 -7.73
CA LEU A 31 16.98 -6.95 -7.92
C LEU A 31 15.54 -7.46 -7.98
N LEU A 32 15.29 -8.57 -8.71
CA LEU A 32 13.96 -9.19 -8.74
C LEU A 32 13.50 -9.67 -7.37
N ARG A 33 14.41 -10.24 -6.58
CA ARG A 33 14.10 -10.66 -5.21
C ARG A 33 13.74 -9.46 -4.34
N GLU A 34 14.50 -8.38 -4.42
CA GLU A 34 14.25 -7.16 -3.67
C GLU A 34 12.90 -6.52 -4.03
N ARG A 35 12.57 -6.46 -5.31
CA ARG A 35 11.26 -5.98 -5.79
C ARG A 35 10.10 -6.81 -5.28
N ARG A 36 10.23 -8.15 -5.32
CA ARG A 36 9.21 -9.07 -4.77
C ARG A 36 9.05 -8.91 -3.26
N GLN A 37 10.14 -8.69 -2.53
CA GLN A 37 10.08 -8.44 -1.10
C GLN A 37 9.35 -7.12 -0.80
N LEU A 38 9.69 -6.04 -1.52
CA LEU A 38 9.03 -4.75 -1.37
C LEU A 38 7.53 -4.84 -1.67
N ASP A 39 7.15 -5.47 -2.78
CA ASP A 39 5.76 -5.71 -3.16
C ASP A 39 5.01 -6.50 -2.08
N ALA A 40 5.60 -7.58 -1.58
CA ALA A 40 5.00 -8.42 -0.55
C ALA A 40 4.77 -7.66 0.77
N VAL A 41 5.76 -6.90 1.23
CA VAL A 41 5.65 -6.09 2.47
C VAL A 41 4.60 -4.99 2.31
N THR A 42 4.53 -4.34 1.15
CA THR A 42 3.53 -3.29 0.89
C THR A 42 2.12 -3.90 0.89
N ARG A 43 1.93 -5.05 0.25
CA ARG A 43 0.66 -5.78 0.26
C ARG A 43 0.27 -6.21 1.67
N GLU A 44 1.21 -6.77 2.43
CA GLU A 44 0.97 -7.19 3.82
C GLU A 44 0.59 -6.00 4.69
N SER A 45 1.25 -4.86 4.52
CA SER A 45 0.91 -3.60 5.21
C SER A 45 -0.53 -3.17 4.93
N LEU A 46 -1.00 -3.27 3.68
CA LEU A 46 -2.38 -2.98 3.34
C LEU A 46 -3.35 -3.91 4.08
N TRP A 47 -3.16 -5.23 4.00
CA TRP A 47 -4.07 -6.18 4.64
C TRP A 47 -4.05 -6.08 6.16
N ALA A 48 -2.90 -5.84 6.78
CA ALA A 48 -2.79 -5.56 8.21
C ALA A 48 -3.55 -4.29 8.60
N ALA A 49 -3.47 -3.23 7.78
CA ALA A 49 -4.22 -2.00 7.98
C ALA A 49 -5.74 -2.25 7.92
N LEU A 50 -6.23 -3.04 6.95
CA LEU A 50 -7.65 -3.40 6.82
C LEU A 50 -8.13 -4.22 8.03
N ALA A 51 -7.34 -5.19 8.48
CA ALA A 51 -7.64 -5.95 9.71
C ALA A 51 -7.65 -5.06 10.96
N GLY A 52 -6.72 -4.09 11.03
CA GLY A 52 -6.69 -3.09 12.09
C GLY A 52 -7.94 -2.20 12.11
N LEU A 53 -8.46 -1.81 10.94
CA LEU A 53 -9.70 -1.04 10.83
C LEU A 53 -10.92 -1.87 11.22
N ALA A 54 -10.96 -3.16 10.91
CA ALA A 54 -12.07 -4.04 11.26
C ALA A 54 -12.29 -4.16 12.77
N THR A 55 -11.22 -4.07 13.55
CA THR A 55 -11.25 -4.17 15.02
C THR A 55 -11.07 -2.85 15.74
N GLY A 56 -10.54 -1.84 15.03
CA GLY A 56 -10.20 -0.53 15.54
C GLY A 56 -11.40 0.40 15.68
N LYS A 57 -11.18 1.50 16.36
CA LYS A 57 -12.21 2.56 16.53
C LYS A 57 -11.84 3.86 15.83
N ARG A 58 -10.65 3.95 15.28
CA ARG A 58 -10.08 5.16 14.68
C ARG A 58 -9.25 4.84 13.44
N ILE A 59 -9.15 5.79 12.54
CA ILE A 59 -8.35 5.70 11.33
C ILE A 59 -6.87 5.45 11.63
N SER A 60 -6.36 5.89 12.79
CA SER A 60 -4.98 5.63 13.23
C SER A 60 -4.58 4.14 13.27
N ALA A 61 -5.54 3.23 13.23
CA ALA A 61 -5.27 1.80 13.10
C ALA A 61 -4.47 1.47 11.83
N VAL A 62 -4.64 2.25 10.75
CA VAL A 62 -3.88 2.09 9.49
C VAL A 62 -2.40 2.33 9.72
N GLY A 63 -2.01 3.53 10.16
CA GLY A 63 -0.60 3.87 10.36
C GLY A 63 0.08 2.94 11.38
N ASN A 64 -0.61 2.60 12.47
CA ASN A 64 -0.08 1.65 13.45
C ASN A 64 0.21 0.27 12.83
N ALA A 65 -0.68 -0.25 12.00
CA ALA A 65 -0.51 -1.56 11.36
C ALA A 65 0.62 -1.52 10.32
N VAL A 66 0.67 -0.50 9.49
CA VAL A 66 1.73 -0.35 8.46
C VAL A 66 3.10 -0.27 9.12
N GLU A 67 3.30 0.57 10.14
CA GLU A 67 4.57 0.67 10.87
C GLU A 67 4.96 -0.65 11.56
N THR A 68 3.98 -1.38 12.10
CA THR A 68 4.23 -2.70 12.71
C THR A 68 4.80 -3.66 11.66
N VAL A 69 4.15 -3.79 10.50
CA VAL A 69 4.61 -4.68 9.42
C VAL A 69 5.99 -4.29 8.91
N VAL A 70 6.25 -3.00 8.70
CA VAL A 70 7.56 -2.49 8.26
C VAL A 70 8.64 -2.82 9.30
N THR A 71 8.35 -2.61 10.59
CA THR A 71 9.31 -2.92 11.67
C THR A 71 9.58 -4.42 11.79
N GLU A 72 8.55 -5.25 11.70
CA GLU A 72 8.70 -6.71 11.72
C GLU A 72 9.49 -7.21 10.52
N ASN A 73 9.21 -6.66 9.32
CA ASN A 73 10.01 -6.95 8.12
C ASN A 73 11.50 -6.62 8.32
N ALA A 74 11.81 -5.48 8.93
CA ALA A 74 13.19 -5.07 9.20
C ALA A 74 13.89 -6.09 10.11
N LEU A 75 13.20 -6.59 11.13
CA LEU A 75 13.73 -7.60 12.05
C LEU A 75 13.94 -8.97 11.37
N ILE A 76 13.02 -9.38 10.49
CA ILE A 76 13.04 -10.70 9.86
C ILE A 76 14.00 -10.72 8.65
N ASN A 77 13.93 -9.72 7.80
CA ASN A 77 14.62 -9.69 6.51
C ASN A 77 15.87 -8.81 6.48
N GLY A 78 16.16 -8.09 7.58
CA GLY A 78 17.36 -7.28 7.72
C GLY A 78 17.39 -6.00 6.90
N TRP A 79 16.22 -5.52 6.42
CA TRP A 79 16.10 -4.24 5.75
C TRP A 79 14.78 -3.56 6.12
N GLU A 80 14.81 -2.25 6.24
CA GLU A 80 13.66 -1.42 6.58
C GLU A 80 13.10 -0.75 5.32
N ALA A 81 11.79 -0.82 5.12
CA ALA A 81 11.10 -0.08 4.07
C ALA A 81 10.84 1.35 4.53
N GLY A 82 11.04 2.33 3.65
CA GLY A 82 10.57 3.68 3.88
C GLY A 82 9.05 3.76 3.67
N ILE A 83 8.35 4.52 4.51
CA ILE A 83 6.93 4.81 4.33
C ILE A 83 6.80 6.20 3.74
N ILE A 84 6.25 6.33 2.52
CA ILE A 84 6.03 7.64 1.89
C ILE A 84 4.97 8.40 2.68
N GLU A 85 5.26 9.64 3.05
CA GLU A 85 4.40 10.49 3.86
C GLU A 85 3.66 11.56 3.04
N GLU A 86 4.12 11.87 1.83
CA GLU A 86 3.54 12.90 0.96
C GLU A 86 2.19 12.49 0.35
N PHE A 87 2.00 11.19 0.14
CA PHE A 87 0.79 10.61 -0.40
C PHE A 87 0.14 9.71 0.63
N VAL A 88 -1.16 9.92 0.84
CA VAL A 88 -1.92 9.25 1.89
C VAL A 88 -3.27 8.82 1.37
N GLY A 89 -3.85 7.83 1.99
CA GLY A 89 -5.23 7.44 1.73
C GLY A 89 -6.22 8.53 2.14
N HIS A 90 -7.46 8.37 1.75
CA HIS A 90 -8.46 9.44 1.87
C HIS A 90 -9.90 8.90 1.99
N GLY A 91 -10.83 9.77 2.39
CA GLY A 91 -12.25 9.51 2.26
C GLY A 91 -12.70 9.52 0.80
N ILE A 92 -13.76 8.76 0.51
CA ILE A 92 -14.39 8.70 -0.81
C ILE A 92 -15.88 9.02 -0.65
N GLY A 93 -16.45 9.85 -1.56
CA GLY A 93 -17.86 10.20 -1.53
C GLY A 93 -18.30 10.88 -2.80
N THR A 94 -18.78 12.12 -2.71
CA THR A 94 -19.16 12.92 -3.89
C THR A 94 -17.96 13.34 -4.75
N LYS A 95 -16.75 13.19 -4.19
CA LYS A 95 -15.48 13.36 -4.90
C LYS A 95 -14.59 12.16 -4.57
N MET A 96 -13.61 11.91 -5.43
CA MET A 96 -12.63 10.83 -5.20
C MET A 96 -11.82 11.09 -3.93
N HIS A 97 -11.22 12.25 -3.81
CA HIS A 97 -10.43 12.64 -2.64
C HIS A 97 -11.25 13.55 -1.72
N MET A 98 -11.57 13.05 -0.54
CA MET A 98 -12.31 13.75 0.50
C MET A 98 -11.69 13.50 1.87
N PRO A 99 -11.87 14.41 2.83
CA PRO A 99 -11.53 14.09 4.23
C PRO A 99 -12.31 12.85 4.71
N PRO A 100 -11.75 12.10 5.66
CA PRO A 100 -10.49 12.37 6.35
C PRO A 100 -9.29 11.79 5.59
N ASP A 101 -8.08 12.33 5.84
CA ASP A 101 -6.84 11.70 5.42
C ASP A 101 -6.63 10.38 6.17
N VAL A 102 -6.14 9.37 5.45
CA VAL A 102 -5.84 8.02 5.98
C VAL A 102 -4.33 7.81 5.92
N LEU A 103 -3.66 8.20 6.99
CA LEU A 103 -2.20 8.18 7.04
C LEU A 103 -1.66 6.74 7.13
N ASN A 104 -0.62 6.47 6.37
CA ASN A 104 0.09 5.18 6.36
C ASN A 104 1.16 5.09 7.45
N TYR A 105 1.27 6.09 8.29
CA TYR A 105 2.24 6.22 9.38
C TYR A 105 1.57 6.77 10.63
N ASN A 106 2.22 6.62 11.76
CA ASN A 106 1.68 7.04 13.04
C ASN A 106 1.97 8.52 13.32
N VAL A 107 0.97 9.25 13.77
CA VAL A 107 1.13 10.64 14.20
C VAL A 107 0.56 10.84 15.60
N ARG A 108 1.15 11.79 16.32
CA ARG A 108 0.63 12.18 17.63
C ARG A 108 -0.71 12.89 17.46
N GLY A 109 -1.63 12.63 18.36
CA GLY A 109 -2.92 13.30 18.43
C GLY A 109 -4.11 12.38 18.19
N ILE A 110 -5.30 12.97 18.20
CA ILE A 110 -6.55 12.24 18.06
C ILE A 110 -6.98 12.28 16.60
N GLN A 111 -6.94 11.12 15.94
CA GLN A 111 -7.46 10.98 14.59
C GLN A 111 -8.96 10.64 14.58
N ALA A 112 -9.57 10.75 13.38
CA ALA A 112 -11.00 10.55 13.19
C ALA A 112 -11.48 9.17 13.68
N ARG A 113 -12.67 9.15 14.25
CA ARG A 113 -13.38 7.90 14.60
C ARG A 113 -13.96 7.27 13.37
N LEU A 114 -13.86 5.95 13.27
CA LEU A 114 -14.58 5.16 12.27
C LEU A 114 -16.08 5.23 12.57
N LYS A 115 -16.87 5.37 11.51
CA LYS A 115 -18.34 5.36 11.56
C LYS A 115 -18.87 4.54 10.40
N PRO A 116 -19.89 3.70 10.61
CA PRO A 116 -20.58 3.04 9.52
C PRO A 116 -21.04 4.04 8.45
N GLY A 117 -20.88 3.66 7.19
CA GLY A 117 -21.14 4.51 6.03
C GLY A 117 -19.95 5.29 5.52
N MET A 118 -18.81 5.31 6.22
CA MET A 118 -17.57 5.85 5.67
C MET A 118 -17.04 4.93 4.56
N VAL A 119 -16.59 5.53 3.47
CA VAL A 119 -15.83 4.87 2.40
C VAL A 119 -14.44 5.49 2.36
N LEU A 120 -13.41 4.67 2.37
CA LEU A 120 -12.02 5.10 2.47
C LEU A 120 -11.16 4.41 1.41
N ALA A 121 -10.18 5.12 0.87
CA ALA A 121 -9.02 4.53 0.21
C ALA A 121 -7.94 4.26 1.28
N VAL A 122 -7.43 3.05 1.33
CA VAL A 122 -6.29 2.65 2.16
C VAL A 122 -5.19 2.21 1.20
N GLU A 123 -4.07 2.94 1.20
CA GLU A 123 -3.12 2.89 0.09
C GLU A 123 -1.67 3.08 0.56
N PRO A 124 -1.09 2.14 1.29
CA PRO A 124 0.31 2.23 1.70
C PRO A 124 1.25 2.26 0.49
N MET A 125 2.20 3.19 0.54
CA MET A 125 3.28 3.35 -0.43
C MET A 125 4.61 3.21 0.30
N LEU A 126 5.37 2.18 -0.06
CA LEU A 126 6.64 1.87 0.57
C LEU A 126 7.79 1.98 -0.44
N THR A 127 8.97 2.35 0.05
CA THR A 127 10.20 2.46 -0.74
C THR A 127 11.28 1.51 -0.24
N ARG A 128 12.20 1.17 -1.14
CA ARG A 128 13.42 0.41 -0.79
C ARG A 128 14.54 1.33 -0.28
N GLY A 129 14.35 2.63 -0.34
CA GLY A 129 15.35 3.65 0.00
C GLY A 129 14.77 4.84 0.75
N ASP A 130 15.15 6.04 0.33
CA ASP A 130 14.65 7.29 0.89
C ASP A 130 13.15 7.46 0.55
N ILE A 131 12.42 8.13 1.44
CA ILE A 131 11.00 8.42 1.27
C ILE A 131 10.75 9.67 0.41
N ALA A 132 11.79 10.46 0.14
CA ALA A 132 11.65 11.67 -0.66
C ALA A 132 11.22 11.34 -2.09
N SER A 133 10.21 12.04 -2.57
CA SER A 133 9.69 11.91 -3.93
C SER A 133 9.77 13.24 -4.70
N GLN A 134 9.67 13.15 -6.01
CA GLN A 134 9.54 14.29 -6.92
C GLN A 134 8.53 13.97 -8.01
N THR A 135 7.78 14.98 -8.41
CA THR A 135 6.90 14.90 -9.57
C THR A 135 7.65 15.37 -10.82
N ASP A 136 7.56 14.60 -11.90
CA ASP A 136 8.18 14.94 -13.19
C ASP A 136 7.44 16.14 -13.85
N ASP A 137 8.02 16.66 -14.95
CA ASP A 137 7.48 17.81 -15.70
C ASP A 137 6.10 17.56 -16.33
N ASP A 138 5.66 16.30 -16.39
CA ASP A 138 4.32 15.92 -16.85
C ASP A 138 3.22 16.16 -15.79
N GLU A 139 3.57 16.64 -14.61
CA GLU A 139 2.71 16.91 -13.46
C GLU A 139 1.93 15.66 -12.95
N TRP A 140 2.37 14.45 -13.38
CA TRP A 140 1.70 13.20 -13.08
C TRP A 140 2.63 12.11 -12.55
N THR A 141 3.76 11.90 -13.22
CA THR A 141 4.70 10.85 -12.85
C THR A 141 5.46 11.23 -11.58
N VAL A 142 5.37 10.39 -10.55
CA VAL A 142 6.09 10.54 -9.29
C VAL A 142 7.22 9.52 -9.21
N ARG A 143 8.42 9.98 -8.85
CA ARG A 143 9.63 9.16 -8.70
C ARG A 143 10.24 9.35 -7.33
N THR A 144 10.88 8.31 -6.82
CA THR A 144 11.80 8.45 -5.68
C THR A 144 13.02 9.27 -6.08
N VAL A 145 13.45 10.17 -5.21
CA VAL A 145 14.60 11.05 -5.48
C VAL A 145 15.91 10.27 -5.59
N ASP A 146 16.04 9.19 -4.83
CA ASP A 146 17.22 8.31 -4.84
C ASP A 146 17.22 7.27 -5.98
N GLY A 147 16.16 7.23 -6.78
CA GLY A 147 16.00 6.31 -7.91
C GLY A 147 15.80 4.85 -7.52
N ARG A 148 15.54 4.54 -6.26
CA ARG A 148 15.22 3.19 -5.80
C ARG A 148 13.75 2.85 -6.03
N ASP A 149 13.43 1.56 -6.00
CA ASP A 149 12.08 1.08 -6.23
C ASP A 149 11.11 1.51 -5.12
N ALA A 150 9.87 1.80 -5.52
CA ALA A 150 8.72 1.98 -4.64
C ALA A 150 7.61 1.00 -5.04
N ALA A 151 6.74 0.66 -4.08
CA ALA A 151 5.56 -0.14 -4.31
C ALA A 151 4.33 0.52 -3.68
N HIS A 152 3.19 0.39 -4.36
CA HIS A 152 1.90 0.92 -3.94
C HIS A 152 0.84 -0.18 -4.03
N TRP A 153 0.11 -0.39 -2.95
CA TRP A 153 -1.06 -1.26 -2.90
C TRP A 153 -2.25 -0.48 -2.35
N GLU A 154 -3.42 -0.65 -2.96
CA GLU A 154 -4.62 0.07 -2.59
C GLU A 154 -5.85 -0.82 -2.58
N HIS A 155 -6.72 -0.58 -1.59
CA HIS A 155 -8.11 -1.00 -1.62
C HIS A 155 -9.04 0.14 -1.21
N SER A 156 -10.18 0.24 -1.92
CA SER A 156 -11.34 1.00 -1.44
C SER A 156 -12.16 0.12 -0.52
N ILE A 157 -12.52 0.66 0.64
CA ILE A 157 -13.26 -0.07 1.67
C ILE A 157 -14.49 0.70 2.13
N ALA A 158 -15.48 -0.02 2.64
CA ALA A 158 -16.61 0.57 3.36
C ALA A 158 -16.57 0.13 4.83
N ILE A 159 -16.77 1.08 5.74
CA ILE A 159 -17.01 0.79 7.17
C ILE A 159 -18.49 0.47 7.31
N THR A 160 -18.80 -0.71 7.86
CA THR A 160 -20.15 -1.20 8.10
C THR A 160 -20.45 -1.32 9.59
N GLU A 161 -21.66 -1.66 9.97
CA GLU A 161 -22.01 -1.98 11.37
C GLU A 161 -21.23 -3.20 11.88
N ASP A 162 -20.93 -4.16 11.00
CA ASP A 162 -20.31 -5.43 11.34
C ASP A 162 -18.77 -5.45 11.13
N GLY A 163 -18.17 -4.36 10.61
CA GLY A 163 -16.74 -4.28 10.37
C GLY A 163 -16.37 -3.56 9.07
N VAL A 164 -15.45 -4.13 8.31
CA VAL A 164 -14.93 -3.59 7.05
C VAL A 164 -15.32 -4.48 5.88
N SER A 165 -15.85 -3.87 4.81
CA SER A 165 -16.07 -4.53 3.52
C SER A 165 -15.07 -3.98 2.50
N VAL A 166 -14.29 -4.86 1.85
CA VAL A 166 -13.29 -4.47 0.86
C VAL A 166 -13.92 -4.44 -0.53
N LEU A 167 -14.28 -3.24 -0.99
CA LEU A 167 -15.08 -3.03 -2.21
C LEU A 167 -14.35 -3.46 -3.49
N THR A 168 -13.02 -3.37 -3.50
CA THR A 168 -12.17 -3.68 -4.66
C THR A 168 -11.55 -5.08 -4.60
N ALA A 169 -11.83 -5.87 -3.58
CA ALA A 169 -11.49 -7.29 -3.55
C ALA A 169 -12.64 -8.13 -4.13
N ARG A 170 -12.30 -9.21 -4.86
CA ARG A 170 -13.30 -10.07 -5.54
C ARG A 170 -14.27 -10.76 -4.59
N ASP A 171 -13.82 -11.06 -3.39
CA ASP A 171 -14.53 -11.80 -2.33
C ASP A 171 -14.97 -10.87 -1.18
N GLY A 172 -14.88 -9.55 -1.37
CA GLY A 172 -15.18 -8.58 -0.32
C GLY A 172 -14.17 -8.54 0.82
N GLY A 173 -12.98 -9.17 0.63
CA GLY A 173 -11.92 -9.24 1.63
C GLY A 173 -12.11 -10.33 2.67
N VAL A 174 -12.94 -11.33 2.38
CA VAL A 174 -13.03 -12.54 3.21
C VAL A 174 -11.81 -13.40 2.91
N ALA A 175 -10.91 -13.50 3.89
CA ALA A 175 -9.76 -14.40 3.86
C ALA A 175 -10.05 -15.68 4.65
#